data_3f60ce739791d3ba070095d1c008a287
#
_entry.id   3f60ce739791d3ba070095d1c008a287
#
_cell.length_a   1.000
_cell.length_b   1.000
_cell.length_c   1.000
_cell.angle_alpha   90.00
_cell.angle_beta   90.00
_cell.angle_gamma   90.00
#
_symmetry.space_group_name_H-M   'P 1'
#
loop_
_entity.id
_entity.type
_entity.pdbx_description
1 polymer ?
#
loop_
_entity_poly.entity_id
_entity_poly.type
_entity_poly.pdbx_seq_one_letter_code
_entity_poly.pdbx_strand_id
1 'polypeptide(L)'
;MGWEAALADSLDYRQPEQGRRTWLAQPVQLTPGMKDLVAHPVGPVADAEREALWSAAEPELEAAGATLQLSEDGLWELLLEAEGQAAGLPPSVGLGRSMGTPSLKDDLARRLQVLSNGLQMVWFQHPVNLEREREGRGGVHGLWLWSPGCASKATPVRRVCGGGTIARWLARGADVDWQADPAAAPSEHGDTVVVVDALAAPPSYERRLELLESVAEDVVAPKVRALLRGELSALEFIDPDGPHAGEGSGQPGIPLVLTRRDALALWRRPRRP
;
A
#
# COMPACT_ATOMS: atom_id res chain seq x y z
N MET A 1 5.81 3.77 8.45
CA MET A 1 4.42 3.48 7.97
C MET A 1 4.41 3.75 6.47
N GLY A 2 3.90 2.82 5.63
CA GLY A 2 3.84 3.09 4.19
C GLY A 2 2.71 4.06 3.83
N TRP A 3 2.74 4.60 2.64
CA TRP A 3 1.70 5.51 2.16
C TRP A 3 0.30 4.86 2.16
N GLU A 4 0.22 3.54 1.92
CA GLU A 4 -1.05 2.80 1.95
C GLU A 4 -1.68 2.81 3.34
N ALA A 5 -0.88 2.62 4.39
CA ALA A 5 -1.37 2.67 5.76
C ALA A 5 -1.77 4.08 6.17
N ALA A 6 -0.99 5.10 5.77
CA ALA A 6 -1.33 6.50 6.01
C ALA A 6 -2.62 6.91 5.27
N LEU A 7 -2.82 6.42 4.04
CA LEU A 7 -4.05 6.64 3.29
C LEU A 7 -5.24 5.93 3.94
N ALA A 8 -5.09 4.67 4.34
CA ALA A 8 -6.15 3.91 5.01
C ALA A 8 -6.60 4.58 6.31
N ASP A 9 -5.65 5.10 7.10
CA ASP A 9 -5.93 5.86 8.32
C ASP A 9 -6.66 7.18 8.00
N SER A 10 -6.23 7.91 6.96
CA SER A 10 -6.88 9.14 6.51
C SER A 10 -8.31 8.91 5.98
N LEU A 11 -8.59 7.73 5.44
CA LEU A 11 -9.90 7.37 4.90
C LEU A 11 -10.85 6.79 5.96
N ASP A 12 -10.42 6.58 7.20
CA ASP A 12 -11.18 5.82 8.21
C ASP A 12 -11.62 4.45 7.67
N TYR A 13 -10.72 3.78 6.98
CA TYR A 13 -11.01 2.47 6.40
C TYR A 13 -11.41 1.47 7.48
N ARG A 14 -12.61 0.91 7.36
CA ARG A 14 -13.14 -0.08 8.31
C ARG A 14 -13.31 -1.43 7.64
N GLN A 15 -12.82 -2.46 8.30
CA GLN A 15 -13.14 -3.83 7.91
C GLN A 15 -14.63 -4.11 8.17
N PRO A 16 -15.31 -4.86 7.30
CA PRO A 16 -16.70 -5.25 7.54
C PRO A 16 -16.84 -6.02 8.87
N GLU A 17 -17.85 -5.66 9.67
CA GLU A 17 -18.05 -6.11 11.06
C GLU A 17 -18.42 -7.61 11.22
N GLN A 18 -18.60 -8.37 10.15
CA GLN A 18 -19.19 -9.71 10.20
C GLN A 18 -18.16 -10.85 10.29
N GLY A 19 -17.15 -10.77 11.16
CA GLY A 19 -16.24 -11.90 11.42
C GLY A 19 -15.34 -12.32 10.25
N ARG A 20 -15.60 -11.82 9.04
CA ARG A 20 -14.84 -12.07 7.83
C ARG A 20 -13.89 -10.92 7.56
N ARG A 21 -12.60 -11.21 7.49
CA ARG A 21 -11.55 -10.21 7.22
C ARG A 21 -11.00 -10.37 5.82
N THR A 22 -10.71 -9.23 5.20
CA THR A 22 -10.11 -9.15 3.87
C THR A 22 -8.68 -8.63 4.01
N TRP A 23 -7.73 -9.35 3.41
CA TRP A 23 -6.35 -8.91 3.22
C TRP A 23 -6.09 -8.68 1.74
N LEU A 24 -5.37 -7.61 1.43
CA LEU A 24 -4.67 -7.52 0.16
C LEU A 24 -3.64 -8.65 0.11
N ALA A 25 -3.73 -9.49 -0.92
CA ALA A 25 -2.90 -10.67 -1.11
C ALA A 25 -2.01 -10.47 -2.35
N GLN A 26 -0.95 -9.68 -2.21
CA GLN A 26 -0.10 -9.37 -3.36
C GLN A 26 0.79 -10.57 -3.71
N PRO A 27 0.75 -11.08 -4.97
CA PRO A 27 1.65 -12.13 -5.43
C PRO A 27 3.10 -11.67 -5.36
N VAL A 28 3.98 -12.52 -4.82
CA VAL A 28 5.40 -12.20 -4.65
C VAL A 28 6.30 -13.35 -5.08
N GLN A 29 7.47 -12.98 -5.59
CA GLN A 29 8.61 -13.86 -5.71
C GLN A 29 9.40 -13.84 -4.41
N LEU A 30 9.75 -15.01 -3.90
CA LEU A 30 10.60 -15.16 -2.73
C LEU A 30 12.01 -15.55 -3.15
N THR A 31 13.00 -14.80 -2.68
CA THR A 31 14.42 -15.09 -2.91
C THR A 31 15.15 -15.24 -1.58
N PRO A 32 16.15 -16.13 -1.49
CA PRO A 32 16.98 -16.22 -0.29
C PRO A 32 17.71 -14.91 -0.01
N GLY A 33 17.54 -14.36 1.19
CA GLY A 33 18.33 -13.27 1.73
C GLY A 33 19.47 -13.79 2.61
N MET A 34 20.17 -12.89 3.31
CA MET A 34 21.28 -13.28 4.19
C MET A 34 20.83 -14.07 5.43
N LYS A 35 19.66 -13.81 5.96
CA LYS A 35 19.10 -14.47 7.15
C LYS A 35 17.69 -15.01 6.93
N ASP A 36 16.96 -14.42 6.01
CA ASP A 36 15.54 -14.64 5.78
C ASP A 36 15.27 -14.65 4.27
N LEU A 37 13.99 -14.78 3.92
CA LEU A 37 13.50 -14.57 2.56
C LEU A 37 13.26 -13.08 2.30
N VAL A 38 13.49 -12.66 1.07
CA VAL A 38 13.13 -11.32 0.57
C VAL A 38 11.98 -11.50 -0.41
N ALA A 39 10.90 -10.76 -0.18
CA ALA A 39 9.74 -10.74 -1.06
C ALA A 39 9.87 -9.65 -2.11
N HIS A 40 9.79 -10.01 -3.37
CA HIS A 40 9.82 -9.07 -4.50
C HIS A 40 8.47 -9.08 -5.22
N PRO A 41 7.99 -7.93 -5.71
CA PRO A 41 6.79 -7.91 -6.53
C PRO A 41 7.03 -8.71 -7.82
N VAL A 42 6.03 -9.47 -8.24
CA VAL A 42 6.02 -10.14 -9.55
C VAL A 42 5.36 -9.24 -10.59
N GLY A 43 5.72 -9.42 -11.85
CA GLY A 43 5.03 -8.80 -12.96
C GLY A 43 3.58 -9.33 -13.10
N PRO A 44 2.84 -8.86 -14.10
CA PRO A 44 1.47 -9.29 -14.34
C PRO A 44 1.33 -10.81 -14.36
N VAL A 45 0.28 -11.32 -13.70
CA VAL A 45 -0.10 -12.73 -13.69
C VAL A 45 -1.31 -12.88 -14.61
N ALA A 46 -1.21 -13.69 -15.66
CA ALA A 46 -2.30 -13.93 -16.57
C ALA A 46 -3.44 -14.72 -15.89
N ASP A 47 -4.67 -14.57 -16.39
CA ASP A 47 -5.84 -15.26 -15.79
C ASP A 47 -5.66 -16.76 -15.71
N ALA A 48 -5.16 -17.40 -16.76
CA ALA A 48 -4.90 -18.84 -16.76
C ALA A 48 -3.80 -19.25 -15.76
N GLU A 49 -2.76 -18.43 -15.58
CA GLU A 49 -1.73 -18.66 -14.56
C GLU A 49 -2.32 -18.55 -13.16
N ARG A 50 -3.13 -17.52 -12.91
CA ARG A 50 -3.82 -17.31 -11.64
C ARG A 50 -4.73 -18.49 -11.30
N GLU A 51 -5.59 -18.90 -12.23
CA GLU A 51 -6.53 -20.01 -12.03
C GLU A 51 -5.79 -21.32 -11.69
N ALA A 52 -4.71 -21.62 -12.40
CA ALA A 52 -3.91 -22.79 -12.13
C ALA A 52 -3.24 -22.76 -10.74
N LEU A 53 -2.68 -21.59 -10.36
CA LEU A 53 -2.08 -21.41 -9.03
C LEU A 53 -3.13 -21.50 -7.91
N TRP A 54 -4.29 -20.89 -8.09
CA TRP A 54 -5.37 -20.93 -7.10
C TRP A 54 -5.93 -22.35 -6.94
N SER A 55 -6.16 -23.06 -8.04
CA SER A 55 -6.60 -24.46 -7.99
C SER A 55 -5.60 -25.35 -7.25
N ALA A 56 -4.31 -25.16 -7.48
CA ALA A 56 -3.28 -25.90 -6.75
C ALA A 56 -3.23 -25.53 -5.25
N ALA A 57 -3.64 -24.34 -4.87
CA ALA A 57 -3.67 -23.84 -3.48
C ALA A 57 -4.94 -24.23 -2.71
N GLU A 58 -5.97 -24.76 -3.38
CA GLU A 58 -7.28 -25.02 -2.80
C GLU A 58 -7.24 -25.85 -1.51
N PRO A 59 -6.46 -26.94 -1.40
CA PRO A 59 -6.37 -27.71 -0.15
C PRO A 59 -5.81 -26.91 1.03
N GLU A 60 -4.83 -26.05 0.80
CA GLU A 60 -4.22 -25.21 1.84
C GLU A 60 -5.16 -24.09 2.28
N LEU A 61 -5.91 -23.52 1.34
CA LEU A 61 -6.94 -22.51 1.61
C LEU A 61 -8.08 -23.09 2.41
N GLU A 62 -8.60 -24.26 2.03
CA GLU A 62 -9.66 -24.98 2.76
C GLU A 62 -9.22 -25.31 4.19
N ALA A 63 -8.00 -25.84 4.37
CA ALA A 63 -7.45 -26.17 5.69
C ALA A 63 -7.32 -24.93 6.60
N ALA A 64 -7.07 -23.77 6.02
CA ALA A 64 -7.03 -22.48 6.75
C ALA A 64 -8.41 -21.84 6.94
N GLY A 65 -9.47 -22.31 6.31
CA GLY A 65 -10.77 -21.64 6.25
C GLY A 65 -10.69 -20.30 5.49
N ALA A 66 -9.83 -20.24 4.48
CA ALA A 66 -9.57 -19.06 3.69
C ALA A 66 -10.06 -19.20 2.25
N THR A 67 -10.27 -18.08 1.58
CA THR A 67 -10.65 -18.04 0.15
C THR A 67 -9.87 -16.94 -0.54
N LEU A 68 -9.35 -17.22 -1.73
CA LEU A 68 -8.79 -16.19 -2.62
C LEU A 68 -9.87 -15.71 -3.60
N GLN A 69 -9.90 -14.40 -3.84
CA GLN A 69 -10.77 -13.82 -4.85
C GLN A 69 -10.07 -12.62 -5.52
N LEU A 70 -10.62 -12.17 -6.64
CA LEU A 70 -10.26 -10.89 -7.23
C LEU A 70 -11.21 -9.80 -6.70
N SER A 71 -10.64 -8.67 -6.31
CA SER A 71 -11.43 -7.46 -6.13
C SER A 71 -11.92 -6.94 -7.49
N GLU A 72 -12.88 -6.02 -7.48
CA GLU A 72 -13.30 -5.31 -8.71
C GLU A 72 -12.17 -4.51 -9.34
N ASP A 73 -11.13 -4.18 -8.57
CA ASP A 73 -9.92 -3.51 -9.05
C ASP A 73 -8.87 -4.46 -9.63
N GLY A 74 -9.15 -5.78 -9.64
CA GLY A 74 -8.24 -6.80 -10.12
C GLY A 74 -7.10 -7.13 -9.15
N LEU A 75 -7.18 -6.70 -7.89
CA LEU A 75 -6.25 -7.11 -6.84
C LEU A 75 -6.65 -8.47 -6.28
N TRP A 76 -5.66 -9.26 -5.88
CA TRP A 76 -5.94 -10.48 -5.14
C TRP A 76 -6.28 -10.15 -3.70
N GLU A 77 -7.34 -10.76 -3.22
CA GLU A 77 -7.81 -10.65 -1.84
C GLU A 77 -7.85 -12.04 -1.20
N LEU A 78 -7.38 -12.11 0.04
CA LEU A 78 -7.57 -13.27 0.91
C LEU A 78 -8.69 -12.96 1.90
N LEU A 79 -9.75 -13.77 1.88
CA LEU A 79 -10.81 -13.71 2.86
C LEU A 79 -10.60 -14.83 3.88
N LEU A 80 -10.70 -14.49 5.15
CA LEU A 80 -10.54 -15.44 6.25
C LEU A 80 -11.51 -15.07 7.37
N GLU A 81 -12.23 -16.07 7.90
CA GLU A 81 -13.00 -15.90 9.12
C GLU A 81 -12.06 -15.90 10.32
N ALA A 82 -11.87 -14.75 10.93
CA ALA A 82 -10.97 -14.60 12.06
C ALA A 82 -11.31 -13.37 12.91
N GLU A 83 -11.08 -13.52 14.22
CA GLU A 83 -11.00 -12.43 15.16
C GLU A 83 -9.52 -12.07 15.39
N GLY A 84 -9.21 -10.82 15.68
CA GLY A 84 -7.83 -10.37 15.93
C GLY A 84 -7.37 -9.22 15.03
N GLN A 85 -6.12 -8.79 15.15
CA GLN A 85 -5.56 -7.63 14.45
C GLN A 85 -4.23 -7.96 13.76
N ALA A 86 -4.18 -8.99 12.93
CA ALA A 86 -2.99 -9.21 12.10
C ALA A 86 -3.04 -8.29 10.88
N ALA A 87 -2.42 -7.13 10.98
CA ALA A 87 -2.44 -6.13 9.90
C ALA A 87 -1.37 -6.39 8.82
N GLY A 88 -0.24 -6.99 9.17
CA GLY A 88 0.92 -7.10 8.28
C GLY A 88 1.60 -5.74 8.05
N LEU A 89 2.62 -5.73 7.19
CA LEU A 89 3.25 -4.50 6.72
C LEU A 89 2.67 -4.11 5.35
N PRO A 90 2.45 -2.82 5.09
CA PRO A 90 2.07 -2.35 3.76
C PRO A 90 3.10 -2.78 2.70
N PRO A 91 2.68 -3.10 1.46
CA PRO A 91 3.60 -3.52 0.40
C PRO A 91 4.75 -2.53 0.15
N SER A 92 4.49 -1.23 0.18
CA SER A 92 5.54 -0.20 -0.01
C SER A 92 6.63 -0.22 1.06
N VAL A 93 6.32 -0.74 2.25
CA VAL A 93 7.29 -0.85 3.36
C VAL A 93 8.02 -2.18 3.33
N GLY A 94 7.31 -3.26 3.02
CA GLY A 94 7.81 -4.62 3.20
C GLY A 94 8.51 -5.21 1.97
N LEU A 95 8.04 -4.88 0.76
CA LEU A 95 8.61 -5.46 -0.46
C LEU A 95 10.03 -4.98 -0.72
N GLY A 96 10.88 -5.89 -1.18
CA GLY A 96 12.31 -5.64 -1.41
C GLY A 96 13.16 -5.64 -0.14
N ARG A 97 12.56 -5.91 1.04
CA ARG A 97 13.27 -6.01 2.31
C ARG A 97 13.21 -7.43 2.86
N SER A 98 14.10 -7.73 3.81
CA SER A 98 14.08 -9.00 4.54
C SER A 98 12.76 -9.14 5.31
N MET A 99 12.13 -10.30 5.15
CA MET A 99 10.80 -10.56 5.75
C MET A 99 10.84 -10.78 7.25
N GLY A 100 11.89 -10.64 7.95
CA GLY A 100 11.97 -10.84 9.39
C GLY A 100 11.13 -12.02 9.92
N THR A 101 11.39 -12.51 11.09
CA THR A 101 10.54 -13.55 11.70
C THR A 101 9.25 -12.92 12.22
N PRO A 102 8.05 -13.28 11.70
CA PRO A 102 6.79 -12.73 12.21
C PRO A 102 6.65 -13.00 13.69
N SER A 103 6.17 -12.01 14.44
CA SER A 103 5.81 -12.23 15.85
C SER A 103 4.49 -13.01 15.92
N LEU A 104 4.57 -14.31 16.12
CA LEU A 104 3.40 -15.21 16.22
C LEU A 104 2.70 -15.08 17.59
N LYS A 105 2.30 -13.86 17.94
CA LYS A 105 1.72 -13.57 19.27
C LYS A 105 0.26 -13.99 19.40
N ASP A 106 -0.45 -14.15 18.31
CA ASP A 106 -1.85 -14.55 18.32
C ASP A 106 -2.12 -15.74 17.38
N ASP A 107 -3.28 -16.34 17.52
CA ASP A 107 -3.69 -17.51 16.73
C ASP A 107 -3.86 -17.18 15.24
N LEU A 108 -4.36 -15.99 14.94
CA LEU A 108 -4.53 -15.50 13.57
C LEU A 108 -3.18 -15.38 12.85
N ALA A 109 -2.17 -14.77 13.49
CA ALA A 109 -0.84 -14.68 12.92
C ALA A 109 -0.23 -16.06 12.64
N ARG A 110 -0.46 -17.02 13.54
CA ARG A 110 -0.03 -18.42 13.34
C ARG A 110 -0.75 -19.08 12.17
N ARG A 111 -2.08 -18.93 12.04
CA ARG A 111 -2.86 -19.48 10.91
C ARG A 111 -2.39 -18.89 9.57
N LEU A 112 -2.18 -17.57 9.49
CA LEU A 112 -1.67 -16.92 8.28
C LEU A 112 -0.25 -17.38 7.93
N GLN A 113 0.60 -17.63 8.93
CA GLN A 113 1.95 -18.18 8.69
C GLN A 113 1.91 -19.60 8.16
N VAL A 114 1.05 -20.46 8.72
CA VAL A 114 0.88 -21.83 8.23
C VAL A 114 0.38 -21.83 6.79
N LEU A 115 -0.64 -21.03 6.49
CA LEU A 115 -1.15 -20.85 5.14
C LEU A 115 -0.06 -20.36 4.19
N SER A 116 0.69 -19.33 4.56
CA SER A 116 1.78 -18.78 3.73
C SER A 116 2.84 -19.83 3.41
N ASN A 117 3.20 -20.67 4.39
CA ASN A 117 4.16 -21.74 4.18
C ASN A 117 3.59 -22.83 3.25
N GLY A 118 2.31 -23.21 3.41
CA GLY A 118 1.63 -24.17 2.53
C GLY A 118 1.60 -23.68 1.09
N LEU A 119 1.16 -22.44 0.87
CA LEU A 119 1.16 -21.83 -0.46
C LEU A 119 2.56 -21.81 -1.10
N GLN A 120 3.59 -21.46 -0.32
CA GLN A 120 4.97 -21.47 -0.80
C GLN A 120 5.39 -22.88 -1.26
N MET A 121 5.08 -23.90 -0.50
CA MET A 121 5.43 -25.29 -0.85
C MET A 121 4.72 -25.75 -2.13
N VAL A 122 3.43 -25.44 -2.28
CA VAL A 122 2.63 -25.83 -3.44
C VAL A 122 3.05 -25.09 -4.70
N TRP A 123 3.37 -23.79 -4.59
CA TRP A 123 3.68 -22.96 -5.76
C TRP A 123 5.14 -23.00 -6.20
N PHE A 124 6.09 -23.32 -5.31
CA PHE A 124 7.53 -23.21 -5.61
C PHE A 124 7.95 -24.02 -6.85
N GLN A 125 7.42 -25.23 -7.04
CA GLN A 125 7.70 -26.07 -8.20
C GLN A 125 6.51 -26.21 -9.16
N HIS A 126 5.53 -25.32 -9.07
CA HIS A 126 4.36 -25.37 -9.92
C HIS A 126 4.74 -25.13 -11.39
N PRO A 127 4.15 -25.87 -12.39
CA PRO A 127 4.47 -25.71 -13.80
C PRO A 127 4.39 -24.27 -14.32
N VAL A 128 3.42 -23.49 -13.84
CA VAL A 128 3.28 -22.06 -14.15
C VAL A 128 4.56 -21.30 -13.76
N ASN A 129 5.11 -21.54 -12.59
CA ASN A 129 6.32 -20.84 -12.14
C ASN A 129 7.56 -21.28 -12.91
N LEU A 130 7.68 -22.56 -13.22
CA LEU A 130 8.77 -23.05 -14.07
C LEU A 130 8.75 -22.40 -15.46
N GLU A 131 7.55 -22.17 -16.02
CA GLU A 131 7.43 -21.50 -17.31
C GLU A 131 7.72 -20.00 -17.20
N ARG A 132 7.21 -19.31 -16.17
CA ARG A 132 7.52 -17.90 -15.90
C ARG A 132 9.04 -17.68 -15.77
N GLU A 133 9.74 -18.56 -15.07
CA GLU A 133 11.20 -18.49 -14.92
C GLU A 133 11.95 -18.72 -16.24
N ARG A 134 11.50 -19.64 -17.09
CA ARG A 134 12.06 -19.83 -18.44
C ARG A 134 11.92 -18.60 -19.31
N GLU A 135 10.84 -17.84 -19.13
CA GLU A 135 10.57 -16.58 -19.82
C GLU A 135 11.27 -15.37 -19.17
N GLY A 136 12.05 -15.57 -18.10
CA GLY A 136 12.70 -14.51 -17.36
C GLY A 136 11.73 -13.66 -16.51
N ARG A 137 10.54 -14.17 -16.26
CA ARG A 137 9.55 -13.54 -15.37
C ARG A 137 9.69 -14.11 -13.96
N GLY A 138 9.48 -13.29 -12.95
CA GLY A 138 9.48 -13.76 -11.57
C GLY A 138 8.39 -14.78 -11.28
N GLY A 139 8.72 -15.89 -10.61
CA GLY A 139 7.74 -16.88 -10.15
C GLY A 139 6.85 -16.34 -9.04
N VAL A 140 5.61 -16.78 -8.97
CA VAL A 140 4.68 -16.51 -7.85
C VAL A 140 4.94 -17.54 -6.76
N HIS A 141 5.78 -17.24 -5.79
CA HIS A 141 6.18 -18.18 -4.74
C HIS A 141 5.37 -18.04 -3.46
N GLY A 142 4.57 -16.97 -3.31
CA GLY A 142 3.76 -16.72 -2.13
C GLY A 142 2.92 -15.47 -2.25
N LEU A 143 2.27 -15.11 -1.15
CA LEU A 143 1.45 -13.91 -1.03
C LEU A 143 2.02 -13.00 0.05
N TRP A 144 2.16 -11.72 -0.26
CA TRP A 144 2.32 -10.68 0.72
C TRP A 144 0.95 -10.27 1.24
N LEU A 145 0.68 -10.58 2.50
CA LEU A 145 -0.61 -10.31 3.12
C LEU A 145 -0.56 -9.01 3.92
N TRP A 146 -1.43 -8.09 3.60
CA TRP A 146 -1.60 -6.83 4.31
C TRP A 146 -3.08 -6.47 4.47
N SER A 147 -3.42 -5.98 5.64
CA SER A 147 -4.74 -5.42 5.92
C SER A 147 -4.58 -4.01 6.50
N PRO A 148 -5.36 -3.02 6.06
CA PRO A 148 -5.29 -1.66 6.60
C PRO A 148 -5.67 -1.55 8.09
N GLY A 149 -6.25 -2.60 8.67
CA GLY A 149 -6.68 -2.57 10.06
C GLY A 149 -7.95 -1.76 10.29
N CYS A 150 -8.17 -1.33 11.55
CA CYS A 150 -9.26 -0.43 11.91
C CYS A 150 -8.68 0.94 12.21
N ALA A 151 -9.05 1.96 11.46
CA ALA A 151 -8.69 3.34 11.75
C ALA A 151 -9.46 3.85 12.99
N SER A 152 -8.82 4.75 13.74
CA SER A 152 -9.37 5.17 15.03
C SER A 152 -10.02 6.55 15.03
N LYS A 153 -9.73 7.43 14.07
CA LYS A 153 -10.38 8.75 13.89
C LYS A 153 -10.04 9.29 12.51
N ALA A 154 -10.99 9.40 11.63
CA ALA A 154 -10.80 10.00 10.33
C ALA A 154 -11.13 11.47 10.30
N THR A 155 -10.35 12.22 9.53
CA THR A 155 -10.80 13.45 8.89
C THR A 155 -11.67 13.05 7.69
N PRO A 156 -12.82 13.69 7.43
CA PRO A 156 -13.71 13.29 6.35
C PRO A 156 -13.09 13.62 4.99
N VAL A 157 -12.26 12.73 4.49
CA VAL A 157 -11.74 12.79 3.12
C VAL A 157 -12.87 12.52 2.15
N ARG A 158 -13.00 13.36 1.13
CA ARG A 158 -14.05 13.22 0.09
C ARG A 158 -13.52 12.66 -1.22
N ARG A 159 -12.21 12.77 -1.44
CA ARG A 159 -11.60 12.34 -2.69
C ARG A 159 -10.15 11.91 -2.49
N VAL A 160 -9.76 10.91 -3.27
CA VAL A 160 -8.37 10.44 -3.39
C VAL A 160 -7.94 10.59 -4.85
N CYS A 161 -6.75 11.15 -5.09
CA CYS A 161 -6.16 11.28 -6.43
C CYS A 161 -4.79 10.62 -6.44
N GLY A 162 -4.51 9.77 -7.43
CA GLY A 162 -3.24 9.02 -7.55
C GLY A 162 -3.21 7.73 -6.75
N GLY A 163 -2.00 7.19 -6.51
CA GLY A 163 -1.75 5.98 -5.72
C GLY A 163 -2.15 4.66 -6.39
N GLY A 164 -2.50 4.69 -7.67
CA GLY A 164 -2.78 3.49 -8.47
C GLY A 164 -3.92 2.62 -7.92
N THR A 165 -3.84 1.32 -8.22
CA THR A 165 -4.91 0.35 -7.92
C THR A 165 -5.14 0.15 -6.42
N ILE A 166 -4.08 0.23 -5.60
CA ILE A 166 -4.22 0.07 -4.14
C ILE A 166 -4.98 1.25 -3.53
N ALA A 167 -4.68 2.49 -3.97
CA ALA A 167 -5.41 3.66 -3.49
C ALA A 167 -6.89 3.62 -3.92
N ARG A 168 -7.17 3.15 -5.14
CA ARG A 168 -8.53 2.93 -5.61
C ARG A 168 -9.29 1.89 -4.76
N TRP A 169 -8.63 0.78 -4.44
CA TRP A 169 -9.20 -0.26 -3.57
C TRP A 169 -9.51 0.28 -2.16
N LEU A 170 -8.58 1.04 -1.56
CA LEU A 170 -8.80 1.68 -0.25
C LEU A 170 -9.94 2.71 -0.30
N ALA A 171 -9.96 3.56 -1.33
CA ALA A 171 -10.99 4.58 -1.49
C ALA A 171 -12.39 3.96 -1.63
N ARG A 172 -12.50 2.86 -2.40
CA ARG A 172 -13.77 2.11 -2.51
C ARG A 172 -14.20 1.53 -1.17
N GLY A 173 -13.29 0.91 -0.42
CA GLY A 173 -13.59 0.36 0.90
C GLY A 173 -14.05 1.41 1.92
N ALA A 174 -13.72 2.69 1.69
CA ALA A 174 -14.12 3.83 2.50
C ALA A 174 -15.30 4.63 1.92
N ASP A 175 -15.87 4.22 0.78
CA ASP A 175 -16.93 4.94 0.04
C ASP A 175 -16.51 6.38 -0.34
N VAL A 176 -15.30 6.53 -0.87
CA VAL A 176 -14.68 7.81 -1.25
C VAL A 176 -14.38 7.82 -2.74
N ASP A 177 -14.60 8.96 -3.41
CA ASP A 177 -14.27 9.16 -4.82
C ASP A 177 -12.78 8.94 -5.08
N TRP A 178 -12.43 8.24 -6.18
CA TRP A 178 -11.05 8.06 -6.61
C TRP A 178 -10.83 8.52 -8.05
N GLN A 179 -9.67 9.14 -8.29
CA GLN A 179 -9.19 9.56 -9.62
C GLN A 179 -7.75 9.13 -9.82
N ALA A 180 -7.43 8.64 -11.01
CA ALA A 180 -6.10 8.09 -11.32
C ALA A 180 -5.00 9.15 -11.33
N ASP A 181 -5.30 10.37 -11.80
CA ASP A 181 -4.32 11.44 -11.97
C ASP A 181 -4.18 12.27 -10.69
N PRO A 182 -3.00 12.29 -10.05
CA PRO A 182 -2.75 13.14 -8.88
C PRO A 182 -2.84 14.64 -9.20
N ALA A 183 -2.63 15.05 -10.45
CA ALA A 183 -2.77 16.44 -10.86
C ALA A 183 -4.23 16.89 -10.98
N ALA A 184 -5.16 15.95 -11.22
CA ALA A 184 -6.59 16.23 -11.34
C ALA A 184 -7.27 16.63 -10.04
N ALA A 185 -6.56 16.63 -8.91
CA ALA A 185 -7.10 17.03 -7.61
C ALA A 185 -7.63 18.48 -7.67
N PRO A 186 -8.96 18.69 -7.43
CA PRO A 186 -9.55 20.02 -7.54
C PRO A 186 -9.00 20.95 -6.47
N SER A 187 -9.04 22.25 -6.77
CA SER A 187 -8.73 23.32 -5.83
C SER A 187 -9.96 23.81 -5.06
N GLU A 188 -11.07 23.06 -5.13
CA GLU A 188 -12.35 23.44 -4.52
C GLU A 188 -12.58 22.75 -3.17
N HIS A 189 -13.53 23.29 -2.42
CA HIS A 189 -13.86 22.91 -1.03
C HIS A 189 -14.05 21.42 -0.82
N GLY A 190 -13.26 20.83 0.04
CA GLY A 190 -13.36 19.45 0.49
C GLY A 190 -11.97 18.85 0.72
N ASP A 191 -11.87 17.97 1.73
CA ASP A 191 -10.60 17.33 2.03
C ASP A 191 -10.26 16.30 0.93
N THR A 192 -9.17 16.56 0.21
CA THR A 192 -8.66 15.71 -0.86
C THR A 192 -7.29 15.19 -0.48
N VAL A 193 -7.08 13.89 -0.56
CA VAL A 193 -5.77 13.26 -0.42
C VAL A 193 -5.18 13.05 -1.81
N VAL A 194 -3.94 13.50 -1.99
CA VAL A 194 -3.17 13.24 -3.22
C VAL A 194 -2.05 12.28 -2.88
N VAL A 195 -2.03 11.12 -3.54
CA VAL A 195 -1.02 10.09 -3.34
C VAL A 195 -0.03 10.13 -4.49
N VAL A 196 1.25 10.32 -4.15
CA VAL A 196 2.35 10.34 -5.11
C VAL A 196 3.25 9.13 -4.84
N ASP A 197 2.81 7.97 -5.28
CA ASP A 197 3.50 6.69 -5.10
C ASP A 197 4.72 6.51 -6.03
N ALA A 198 4.77 7.25 -7.14
CA ALA A 198 5.89 7.22 -8.09
C ALA A 198 7.27 7.52 -7.45
N LEU A 199 7.30 8.23 -6.31
CA LEU A 199 8.52 8.54 -5.58
C LEU A 199 8.98 7.43 -4.64
N ALA A 200 8.15 6.43 -4.36
CA ALA A 200 8.44 5.40 -3.35
C ALA A 200 9.60 4.49 -3.74
N ALA A 201 9.73 4.12 -5.02
CA ALA A 201 10.80 3.24 -5.48
C ALA A 201 11.26 3.56 -6.92
N PRO A 202 11.85 4.74 -7.17
CA PRO A 202 12.35 5.06 -8.50
C PRO A 202 13.57 4.18 -8.85
N PRO A 203 13.70 3.76 -10.13
CA PRO A 203 14.74 2.81 -10.55
C PRO A 203 16.16 3.39 -10.51
N SER A 204 16.31 4.73 -10.56
CA SER A 204 17.61 5.41 -10.47
C SER A 204 17.49 6.78 -9.80
N TYR A 205 18.64 7.36 -9.43
CA TYR A 205 18.69 8.71 -8.84
C TYR A 205 18.23 9.78 -9.84
N GLU A 206 18.64 9.68 -11.11
CA GLU A 206 18.26 10.60 -12.17
C GLU A 206 16.74 10.57 -12.36
N ARG A 207 16.16 9.36 -12.40
CA ARG A 207 14.71 9.20 -12.52
C ARG A 207 13.96 9.75 -11.33
N ARG A 208 14.55 9.68 -10.13
CA ARG A 208 13.98 10.32 -8.92
C ARG A 208 13.92 11.83 -9.06
N LEU A 209 14.97 12.46 -9.58
CA LEU A 209 15.00 13.92 -9.79
C LEU A 209 13.95 14.36 -10.81
N GLU A 210 13.86 13.68 -11.94
CA GLU A 210 12.83 13.95 -12.97
C GLU A 210 11.41 13.83 -12.38
N LEU A 211 11.15 12.80 -11.59
CA LEU A 211 9.87 12.61 -10.93
C LEU A 211 9.58 13.71 -9.90
N LEU A 212 10.58 14.12 -9.13
CA LEU A 212 10.43 15.23 -8.18
C LEU A 212 10.10 16.55 -8.90
N GLU A 213 10.76 16.85 -10.01
CA GLU A 213 10.48 18.02 -10.83
C GLU A 213 9.06 18.00 -11.38
N SER A 214 8.64 16.87 -11.99
CA SER A 214 7.28 16.70 -12.50
C SER A 214 6.23 16.85 -11.39
N VAL A 215 6.43 16.20 -10.24
CA VAL A 215 5.52 16.33 -9.09
C VAL A 215 5.46 17.79 -8.58
N ALA A 216 6.61 18.46 -8.53
CA ALA A 216 6.66 19.85 -8.10
C ALA A 216 5.88 20.76 -9.05
N GLU A 217 6.01 20.58 -10.36
CA GLU A 217 5.37 21.42 -11.39
C GLU A 217 3.90 21.07 -11.60
N ASP A 218 3.57 19.78 -11.70
CA ASP A 218 2.24 19.31 -12.13
C ASP A 218 1.28 19.15 -10.94
N VAL A 219 1.78 18.80 -9.77
CA VAL A 219 0.96 18.51 -8.59
C VAL A 219 1.05 19.62 -7.56
N VAL A 220 2.25 19.98 -7.11
CA VAL A 220 2.44 20.89 -5.96
C VAL A 220 2.21 22.36 -6.34
N ALA A 221 2.83 22.83 -7.42
CA ALA A 221 2.75 24.24 -7.81
C ALA A 221 1.32 24.74 -8.08
N PRO A 222 0.42 23.97 -8.73
CA PRO A 222 -0.98 24.38 -8.86
C PRO A 222 -1.70 24.53 -7.52
N LYS A 223 -1.42 23.65 -6.54
CA LYS A 223 -2.04 23.70 -5.21
C LYS A 223 -1.51 24.87 -4.38
N VAL A 224 -0.20 25.18 -4.48
CA VAL A 224 0.37 26.38 -3.85
C VAL A 224 -0.24 27.64 -4.44
N ARG A 225 -0.45 27.70 -5.76
CA ARG A 225 -1.15 28.85 -6.39
C ARG A 225 -2.59 28.97 -5.90
N ALA A 226 -3.32 27.86 -5.77
CA ALA A 226 -4.67 27.84 -5.23
C ALA A 226 -4.71 28.30 -3.75
N LEU A 227 -3.73 27.88 -2.95
CA LEU A 227 -3.56 28.33 -1.57
C LEU A 227 -3.32 29.87 -1.51
N LEU A 228 -2.47 30.40 -2.39
CA LEU A 228 -2.20 31.84 -2.48
C LEU A 228 -3.45 32.65 -2.89
N ARG A 229 -4.28 32.10 -3.78
CA ARG A 229 -5.57 32.71 -4.17
C ARG A 229 -6.64 32.59 -3.08
N GLY A 230 -6.43 31.75 -2.07
CA GLY A 230 -7.40 31.52 -0.99
C GLY A 230 -8.48 30.49 -1.36
N GLU A 231 -8.28 29.71 -2.41
CA GLU A 231 -9.13 28.60 -2.83
C GLU A 231 -8.93 27.35 -1.93
N LEU A 232 -7.75 27.23 -1.33
CA LEU A 232 -7.39 26.26 -0.32
C LEU A 232 -7.10 26.92 1.01
N SER A 233 -7.47 26.30 2.12
CA SER A 233 -7.17 26.77 3.47
C SER A 233 -5.77 26.38 3.93
N ALA A 234 -5.32 25.17 3.59
CA ALA A 234 -4.01 24.63 3.92
C ALA A 234 -3.61 23.52 2.93
N LEU A 235 -2.32 23.24 2.87
CA LEU A 235 -1.73 22.05 2.27
C LEU A 235 -0.98 21.29 3.36
N GLU A 236 -1.23 20.01 3.47
CA GLU A 236 -0.54 19.12 4.39
C GLU A 236 0.29 18.13 3.60
N PHE A 237 1.58 18.06 3.91
CA PHE A 237 2.51 17.10 3.29
C PHE A 237 2.87 16.05 4.32
N ILE A 238 2.57 14.79 4.00
CA ILE A 238 2.85 13.64 4.85
C ILE A 238 3.90 12.79 4.15
N ASP A 239 5.08 12.67 4.77
CA ASP A 239 6.06 11.66 4.40
C ASP A 239 5.91 10.48 5.37
N PRO A 240 5.31 9.38 4.94
CA PRO A 240 5.07 8.23 5.83
C PRO A 240 6.36 7.55 6.30
N ASP A 241 7.48 7.74 5.59
CA ASP A 241 8.80 7.20 5.91
C ASP A 241 9.76 8.25 6.49
N GLY A 242 9.25 9.43 6.82
CA GLY A 242 10.05 10.56 7.28
C GLY A 242 10.87 10.29 8.55
N PRO A 243 11.95 11.04 8.78
CA PRO A 243 12.97 10.78 9.83
C PRO A 243 12.43 10.82 11.27
N HIS A 244 11.18 11.20 11.47
CA HIS A 244 10.51 11.22 12.78
C HIS A 244 9.58 10.01 13.01
N ALA A 245 9.43 9.12 12.04
CA ALA A 245 8.88 7.80 12.27
C ALA A 245 9.94 7.00 13.04
N GLY A 246 9.95 7.10 14.37
CA GLY A 246 10.88 6.35 15.21
C GLY A 246 10.78 4.87 14.90
N GLU A 247 11.92 4.17 14.80
CA GLU A 247 11.96 2.74 14.57
C GLU A 247 11.05 2.05 15.61
N GLY A 248 9.93 1.50 15.13
CA GLY A 248 8.95 0.76 15.94
C GLY A 248 7.78 1.55 16.52
N SER A 249 7.63 2.87 16.27
CA SER A 249 6.54 3.66 16.89
C SER A 249 5.20 3.58 16.13
N GLY A 250 5.18 3.16 14.88
CA GLY A 250 3.94 3.12 14.07
C GLY A 250 3.26 4.49 13.87
N GLN A 251 3.91 5.58 14.29
CA GLN A 251 3.37 6.92 14.11
C GLN A 251 3.79 7.49 12.75
N PRO A 252 2.88 8.13 12.01
CA PRO A 252 3.22 8.85 10.79
C PRO A 252 4.23 9.94 11.09
N GLY A 253 5.08 10.27 10.12
CA GLY A 253 5.97 11.42 10.20
C GLY A 253 5.18 12.70 10.51
N ILE A 254 5.82 13.66 11.16
CA ILE A 254 5.18 14.93 11.50
C ILE A 254 4.79 15.63 10.19
N PRO A 255 3.49 15.91 9.97
CA PRO A 255 3.06 16.55 8.74
C PRO A 255 3.60 17.97 8.63
N LEU A 256 4.09 18.34 7.45
CA LEU A 256 4.39 19.72 7.13
C LEU A 256 3.11 20.42 6.66
N VAL A 257 2.60 21.32 7.46
CA VAL A 257 1.41 22.11 7.11
C VAL A 257 1.83 23.47 6.54
N LEU A 258 1.39 23.76 5.33
CA LEU A 258 1.60 25.04 4.65
C LEU A 258 0.27 25.80 4.61
N THR A 259 0.24 26.98 5.23
CA THR A 259 -0.90 27.90 5.18
C THR A 259 -0.62 29.05 4.20
N ARG A 260 -1.65 29.83 3.85
CA ARG A 260 -1.50 31.01 3.01
C ARG A 260 -0.47 32.02 3.60
N ARG A 261 -0.40 32.14 4.93
CA ARG A 261 0.57 33.02 5.60
C ARG A 261 2.00 32.53 5.39
N ASP A 262 2.22 31.23 5.45
CA ASP A 262 3.53 30.63 5.21
C ASP A 262 3.94 30.78 3.75
N ALA A 263 3.03 30.55 2.82
CA ALA A 263 3.27 30.73 1.39
C ALA A 263 3.57 32.19 1.01
N LEU A 264 3.01 33.16 1.70
CA LEU A 264 3.32 34.59 1.52
C LEU A 264 4.62 35.03 2.22
N ALA A 265 5.13 34.23 3.17
CA ALA A 265 6.31 34.56 3.96
C ALA A 265 7.61 33.97 3.36
N LEU A 266 7.71 33.87 2.03
CA LEU A 266 8.86 33.31 1.29
C LEU A 266 10.23 33.93 1.65
N TRP A 267 10.27 35.13 2.23
CA TRP A 267 11.48 35.81 2.72
C TRP A 267 11.92 35.35 4.13
N ARG A 268 11.09 34.61 4.88
CA ARG A 268 11.48 34.11 6.19
C ARG A 268 12.37 32.89 5.99
N ARG A 269 13.61 32.97 6.46
CA ARG A 269 14.49 31.81 6.49
C ARG A 269 13.79 30.70 7.27
N PRO A 270 13.78 29.45 6.75
CA PRO A 270 13.24 28.33 7.51
C PRO A 270 13.94 28.28 8.87
N ARG A 271 13.17 28.25 9.95
CA ARG A 271 13.72 27.99 11.28
C ARG A 271 14.26 26.59 11.24
N ARG A 272 15.58 26.45 11.40
CA ARG A 272 16.17 25.11 11.61
C ARG A 272 15.55 24.55 12.89
N PRO A 273 15.12 23.25 12.88
CA PRO A 273 14.64 22.59 14.08
C PRO A 273 15.71 22.56 15.16
#